data_5fd5b149051e882382c9a556947316bc
#
_entry.id   5fd5b149051e882382c9a556947316bc
#
_cell.length_a   1.000
_cell.length_b   1.000
_cell.length_c   1.000
_cell.angle_alpha   90.00
_cell.angle_beta   90.00
_cell.angle_gamma   90.00
#
_symmetry.space_group_name_H-M   'P 1'
#
loop_
_entity.id
_entity.type
_entity.pdbx_description
1 polymer ?
#
loop_
_entity_poly.entity_id
_entity_poly.type
_entity_poly.pdbx_seq_one_letter_code
_entity_poly.pdbx_strand_id
1 'polypeptide(L)'
;MEKSKDELLAGISELSGLDPFPDEIFYQIFEIEDNVERTQYVEALRKEAGKLKRRPEFNNLYRAFVLDYSQRQKQTGKVTRFTDQPIELNCGEWEATDMGVKTVRYDKNAMPVAYYACSHPILPVEILKNVDTAQERISLAYFKSATWQKITVDRAVCANANKIVDALSQFGIEVTSDNAKSLVRYISDCVGLNPATLEPKKSINRLGWVGSSFTPYAQDIRYEGDMDYEVIFRNVAQKGDFGVWKALCKDLRKNIPLRMMMAASFASVLLEPLRVLPFVLHLWGTTGTGKTVALMVAMSIWGNPKMGGLVKTMNMTKNAIMRNAAFLCSIPFAGDELQTIKDKWQGNF
;
A
#
# COMPACT_ATOMS: atom_id res chain seq x y z
N MET A 1 6.31 -42.36 24.75
CA MET A 1 6.82 -43.16 23.61
C MET A 1 5.88 -42.89 22.45
N GLU A 2 6.35 -42.19 21.45
CA GLU A 2 5.57 -41.97 20.20
C GLU A 2 5.47 -43.31 19.47
N LYS A 3 4.26 -43.71 19.13
CA LYS A 3 4.00 -44.93 18.35
C LYS A 3 4.45 -44.73 16.91
N SER A 4 5.06 -45.75 16.32
CA SER A 4 5.48 -45.69 14.92
C SER A 4 4.25 -45.69 13.96
N LYS A 5 4.40 -45.23 12.71
CA LYS A 5 3.36 -45.24 11.69
C LYS A 5 2.75 -46.63 11.50
N ASP A 6 3.58 -47.66 11.54
CA ASP A 6 3.16 -49.03 11.39
C ASP A 6 2.36 -49.53 12.61
N GLU A 7 2.73 -49.12 13.82
CA GLU A 7 1.99 -49.42 15.05
C GLU A 7 0.60 -48.78 15.08
N LEU A 8 0.45 -47.57 14.54
CA LEU A 8 -0.84 -46.90 14.45
C LEU A 8 -1.73 -47.48 13.35
N LEU A 9 -1.18 -47.90 12.22
CA LEU A 9 -1.88 -48.62 11.18
C LEU A 9 -2.41 -50.00 11.71
N ALA A 10 -1.53 -50.70 12.43
CA ALA A 10 -1.92 -51.98 13.09
C ALA A 10 -3.00 -51.74 14.16
N GLY A 11 -2.85 -50.66 14.96
CA GLY A 11 -3.84 -50.30 15.99
C GLY A 11 -5.23 -50.00 15.45
N ILE A 12 -5.37 -49.47 14.23
CA ILE A 12 -6.70 -49.31 13.58
C ILE A 12 -7.31 -50.67 13.24
N SER A 13 -6.50 -51.60 12.76
CA SER A 13 -6.99 -52.94 12.38
C SER A 13 -7.50 -53.72 13.59
N GLU A 14 -7.08 -53.40 14.79
CA GLU A 14 -7.44 -54.05 16.07
C GLU A 14 -8.65 -53.37 16.74
N LEU A 15 -9.12 -52.20 16.25
CA LEU A 15 -10.27 -51.51 16.80
C LEU A 15 -11.56 -52.35 16.62
N SER A 16 -12.36 -52.42 17.65
CA SER A 16 -13.75 -52.93 17.51
C SER A 16 -14.62 -51.90 16.77
N GLY A 17 -15.73 -52.30 16.26
CA GLY A 17 -16.67 -51.42 15.56
C GLY A 17 -17.23 -50.26 16.40
N LEU A 18 -16.96 -50.20 17.70
CA LEU A 18 -17.42 -49.18 18.65
C LEU A 18 -16.29 -48.30 19.22
N ASP A 19 -15.03 -48.70 19.06
CA ASP A 19 -13.92 -47.96 19.63
C ASP A 19 -13.66 -46.64 18.85
N PRO A 20 -13.41 -45.51 19.52
CA PRO A 20 -13.07 -44.25 18.82
C PRO A 20 -11.72 -44.39 18.10
N PHE A 21 -11.58 -43.66 16.96
CA PHE A 21 -10.28 -43.51 16.33
C PHE A 21 -9.36 -42.68 17.25
N PRO A 22 -8.12 -43.14 17.55
CA PRO A 22 -7.18 -42.39 18.38
C PRO A 22 -6.78 -41.05 17.74
N ASP A 23 -6.76 -39.96 18.52
CA ASP A 23 -6.38 -38.62 18.03
C ASP A 23 -4.91 -38.57 17.56
N GLU A 24 -4.04 -39.43 18.15
CA GLU A 24 -2.62 -39.50 17.76
C GLU A 24 -2.43 -39.78 16.26
N ILE A 25 -3.36 -40.53 15.63
CA ILE A 25 -3.32 -40.81 14.18
C ILE A 25 -3.35 -39.50 13.37
N PHE A 26 -4.21 -38.58 13.79
CA PHE A 26 -4.37 -37.32 13.08
C PHE A 26 -3.17 -36.38 13.32
N TYR A 27 -2.60 -36.34 14.52
CA TYR A 27 -1.38 -35.57 14.81
C TYR A 27 -0.20 -36.05 13.98
N GLN A 28 0.04 -37.37 13.87
CA GLN A 28 1.11 -37.91 13.06
C GLN A 28 1.01 -37.60 11.57
N ILE A 29 -0.21 -37.49 11.02
CA ILE A 29 -0.40 -37.09 9.63
C ILE A 29 0.26 -35.71 9.36
N PHE A 30 0.19 -34.80 10.32
CA PHE A 30 0.72 -33.44 10.16
C PHE A 30 2.22 -33.31 10.46
N GLU A 31 2.83 -34.28 11.12
CA GLU A 31 4.29 -34.37 11.35
C GLU A 31 5.04 -34.83 10.09
N ILE A 32 4.37 -35.47 9.15
CA ILE A 32 4.97 -35.90 7.88
C ILE A 32 5.21 -34.66 7.01
N GLU A 33 6.47 -34.29 6.77
CA GLU A 33 6.82 -33.13 5.95
C GLU A 33 6.58 -33.36 4.45
N ASP A 34 6.88 -34.57 3.95
CA ASP A 34 6.69 -34.92 2.54
C ASP A 34 5.21 -35.14 2.21
N ASN A 35 4.71 -34.36 1.24
CA ASN A 35 3.31 -34.40 0.84
C ASN A 35 2.90 -35.71 0.18
N VAL A 36 3.82 -36.41 -0.51
CA VAL A 36 3.53 -37.68 -1.17
C VAL A 36 3.40 -38.77 -0.11
N GLU A 37 4.36 -38.82 0.84
CA GLU A 37 4.34 -39.73 1.96
C GLU A 37 3.10 -39.52 2.83
N ARG A 38 2.76 -38.27 3.14
CA ARG A 38 1.53 -37.92 3.88
C ARG A 38 0.28 -38.43 3.20
N THR A 39 0.17 -38.24 1.87
CA THR A 39 -0.96 -38.70 1.08
C THR A 39 -1.08 -40.22 1.11
N GLN A 40 0.02 -40.94 0.93
CA GLN A 40 0.05 -42.37 0.99
C GLN A 40 -0.39 -42.91 2.37
N TYR A 41 0.06 -42.26 3.43
CA TYR A 41 -0.32 -42.60 4.79
C TYR A 41 -1.82 -42.40 5.05
N VAL A 42 -2.39 -41.24 4.62
CA VAL A 42 -3.82 -40.99 4.74
C VAL A 42 -4.66 -42.02 3.95
N GLU A 43 -4.24 -42.43 2.75
CA GLU A 43 -4.92 -43.46 1.99
C GLU A 43 -4.82 -44.84 2.62
N ALA A 44 -3.68 -45.17 3.25
CA ALA A 44 -3.52 -46.42 4.03
C ALA A 44 -4.49 -46.42 5.22
N LEU A 45 -4.59 -45.32 5.98
CA LEU A 45 -5.55 -45.19 7.09
C LEU A 45 -7.02 -45.33 6.62
N ARG A 46 -7.35 -44.71 5.49
CA ARG A 46 -8.69 -44.82 4.87
C ARG A 46 -9.05 -46.28 4.47
N LYS A 47 -8.04 -46.99 3.98
CA LYS A 47 -8.20 -48.41 3.60
C LYS A 47 -8.47 -49.26 4.83
N GLU A 48 -7.71 -49.05 5.91
CA GLU A 48 -7.94 -49.78 7.18
C GLU A 48 -9.31 -49.43 7.79
N ALA A 49 -9.68 -48.15 7.86
CA ALA A 49 -11.02 -47.74 8.28
C ALA A 49 -12.16 -48.33 7.38
N GLY A 50 -11.86 -48.58 6.10
CA GLY A 50 -12.75 -49.21 5.13
C GLY A 50 -12.99 -50.68 5.45
N LYS A 51 -11.98 -51.41 5.90
CA LYS A 51 -12.12 -52.82 6.37
C LYS A 51 -13.10 -52.94 7.54
N LEU A 52 -13.08 -51.92 8.42
CA LEU A 52 -14.00 -51.80 9.56
C LEU A 52 -15.41 -51.26 9.16
N LYS A 53 -15.66 -50.96 7.89
CA LYS A 53 -16.87 -50.28 7.38
C LYS A 53 -17.10 -48.88 7.98
N ARG A 54 -16.06 -48.22 8.49
CA ARG A 54 -16.10 -46.92 9.17
C ARG A 54 -15.41 -45.80 8.39
N ARG A 55 -15.14 -45.97 7.10
CA ARG A 55 -14.50 -44.97 6.24
C ARG A 55 -15.18 -43.56 6.24
N PRO A 56 -16.54 -43.47 6.26
CA PRO A 56 -17.20 -42.18 6.34
C PRO A 56 -16.92 -41.45 7.66
N GLU A 57 -16.88 -42.15 8.77
CA GLU A 57 -16.60 -41.63 10.11
C GLU A 57 -15.14 -41.10 10.18
N PHE A 58 -14.17 -41.91 9.76
CA PHE A 58 -12.77 -41.48 9.65
C PHE A 58 -12.62 -40.21 8.82
N ASN A 59 -13.28 -40.13 7.66
CA ASN A 59 -13.18 -38.93 6.79
C ASN A 59 -13.79 -37.70 7.47
N ASN A 60 -14.86 -37.84 8.24
CA ASN A 60 -15.47 -36.72 8.97
C ASN A 60 -14.56 -36.24 10.10
N LEU A 61 -13.98 -37.14 10.89
CA LEU A 61 -13.01 -36.80 11.94
C LEU A 61 -11.75 -36.16 11.36
N TYR A 62 -11.21 -36.73 10.28
CA TYR A 62 -10.07 -36.16 9.60
C TYR A 62 -10.32 -34.71 9.10
N ARG A 63 -11.50 -34.47 8.50
CA ARG A 63 -11.89 -33.11 8.08
C ARG A 63 -12.00 -32.14 9.25
N ALA A 64 -12.63 -32.57 10.35
CA ALA A 64 -12.73 -31.73 11.55
C ALA A 64 -11.36 -31.41 12.11
N PHE A 65 -10.46 -32.37 12.17
CA PHE A 65 -9.09 -32.18 12.65
C PHE A 65 -8.26 -31.27 11.74
N VAL A 66 -8.37 -31.40 10.41
CA VAL A 66 -7.74 -30.51 9.44
C VAL A 66 -8.21 -29.07 9.64
N LEU A 67 -9.50 -28.84 9.88
CA LEU A 67 -10.03 -27.49 10.13
C LEU A 67 -9.47 -26.91 11.44
N ASP A 68 -9.46 -27.67 12.52
CA ASP A 68 -8.91 -27.24 13.82
C ASP A 68 -7.41 -26.97 13.72
N TYR A 69 -6.65 -27.87 13.08
CA TYR A 69 -5.21 -27.68 12.84
C TYR A 69 -4.91 -26.41 12.02
N SER A 70 -5.68 -26.17 10.96
CA SER A 70 -5.54 -24.96 10.15
C SER A 70 -5.86 -23.69 10.95
N GLN A 71 -6.84 -23.73 11.86
CA GLN A 71 -7.15 -22.61 12.74
C GLN A 71 -6.04 -22.35 13.76
N ARG A 72 -5.47 -23.40 14.36
CA ARG A 72 -4.35 -23.30 15.29
C ARG A 72 -3.09 -22.75 14.59
N GLN A 73 -2.79 -23.22 13.38
CA GLN A 73 -1.66 -22.69 12.58
C GLN A 73 -1.80 -21.20 12.28
N LYS A 74 -3.03 -20.71 12.10
CA LYS A 74 -3.27 -19.25 11.95
C LYS A 74 -2.97 -18.47 13.24
N GLN A 75 -3.20 -19.05 14.40
CA GLN A 75 -2.97 -18.42 15.69
C GLN A 75 -1.50 -18.46 16.12
N THR A 76 -0.80 -19.57 15.85
CA THR A 76 0.64 -19.75 16.16
C THR A 76 1.60 -19.27 15.08
N GLY A 77 1.08 -18.86 13.97
CA GLY A 77 1.55 -18.22 12.76
C GLY A 77 3.00 -18.41 12.34
N LYS A 78 3.19 -18.88 11.11
CA LYS A 78 4.48 -18.74 10.44
C LYS A 78 4.81 -17.27 10.27
N VAL A 79 6.09 -16.93 10.28
CA VAL A 79 6.59 -15.58 9.97
C VAL A 79 7.19 -15.54 8.57
N THR A 80 7.18 -14.37 7.96
CA THR A 80 7.86 -14.14 6.68
C THR A 80 9.38 -14.30 6.85
N ARG A 81 10.03 -15.00 5.91
CA ARG A 81 11.48 -15.32 5.93
C ARG A 81 12.10 -15.01 4.57
N PHE A 82 12.04 -13.74 4.18
CA PHE A 82 12.71 -13.28 2.97
C PHE A 82 14.07 -12.69 3.32
N THR A 83 15.05 -12.87 2.45
CA THR A 83 16.36 -12.24 2.61
C THR A 83 16.22 -10.72 2.57
N ASP A 84 16.85 -10.03 3.53
CA ASP A 84 16.84 -8.55 3.66
C ASP A 84 15.44 -7.92 3.61
N GLN A 85 14.42 -8.62 4.13
CA GLN A 85 13.05 -8.10 4.15
C GLN A 85 12.94 -6.81 4.98
N PRO A 86 12.12 -5.84 4.54
CA PRO A 86 11.98 -4.57 5.25
C PRO A 86 11.33 -4.68 6.63
N ILE A 87 10.47 -5.67 6.83
CA ILE A 87 9.80 -5.98 8.11
C ILE A 87 9.52 -7.49 8.19
N GLU A 88 9.41 -7.99 9.41
CA GLU A 88 8.95 -9.36 9.67
C GLU A 88 7.46 -9.34 10.02
N LEU A 89 6.67 -10.24 9.44
CA LEU A 89 5.24 -10.34 9.67
C LEU A 89 4.83 -11.77 10.00
N ASN A 90 3.85 -11.90 10.89
CA ASN A 90 3.10 -13.14 11.02
C ASN A 90 2.26 -13.31 9.74
N CYS A 91 2.47 -14.40 9.03
CA CYS A 91 1.77 -14.74 7.78
C CYS A 91 0.81 -15.95 7.93
N GLY A 92 0.55 -16.39 9.16
CA GLY A 92 -0.42 -17.45 9.44
C GLY A 92 -0.05 -18.80 8.81
N GLU A 93 -0.92 -19.33 7.97
CA GLU A 93 -0.71 -20.62 7.28
C GLU A 93 0.30 -20.55 6.12
N TRP A 94 0.72 -19.34 5.71
CA TRP A 94 1.55 -19.14 4.53
C TRP A 94 3.03 -19.46 4.80
N GLU A 95 3.67 -20.07 3.84
CA GLU A 95 5.11 -20.21 3.75
C GLU A 95 5.63 -19.11 2.81
N ALA A 96 6.27 -18.11 3.40
CA ALA A 96 6.76 -16.92 2.72
C ALA A 96 8.29 -16.88 2.80
N THR A 97 8.95 -17.29 1.72
CA THR A 97 10.41 -17.45 1.59
C THR A 97 10.90 -16.83 0.29
N ASP A 98 12.20 -16.79 0.06
CA ASP A 98 12.79 -16.28 -1.19
C ASP A 98 12.31 -17.03 -2.44
N MET A 99 11.77 -18.24 -2.28
CA MET A 99 11.13 -19.02 -3.35
C MET A 99 9.69 -18.58 -3.64
N GLY A 100 9.21 -17.52 -2.98
CA GLY A 100 7.86 -16.99 -3.12
C GLY A 100 6.94 -17.32 -1.95
N VAL A 101 5.65 -17.19 -2.19
CA VAL A 101 4.60 -17.35 -1.17
C VAL A 101 3.63 -18.45 -1.58
N LYS A 102 3.50 -19.46 -0.74
CA LYS A 102 2.58 -20.59 -0.95
C LYS A 102 1.92 -21.04 0.36
N THR A 103 0.85 -21.80 0.26
CA THR A 103 0.26 -22.53 1.37
C THR A 103 -0.25 -23.89 0.91
N VAL A 104 -0.43 -24.82 1.83
CA VAL A 104 -1.06 -26.10 1.55
C VAL A 104 -2.42 -26.10 2.24
N ARG A 105 -3.45 -26.39 1.49
CA ARG A 105 -4.81 -26.58 1.99
C ARG A 105 -5.32 -27.95 1.60
N TYR A 106 -6.35 -28.39 2.29
CA TYR A 106 -6.93 -29.69 2.03
C TYR A 106 -8.23 -29.54 1.24
N ASP A 107 -8.36 -30.35 0.17
CA ASP A 107 -9.55 -30.38 -0.67
C ASP A 107 -10.74 -31.05 0.05
N LYS A 108 -11.89 -31.23 -0.67
CA LYS A 108 -13.09 -31.89 -0.15
C LYS A 108 -12.85 -33.33 0.28
N ASN A 109 -11.81 -33.96 -0.27
CA ASN A 109 -11.41 -35.34 0.06
C ASN A 109 -10.32 -35.37 1.13
N ALA A 110 -10.01 -34.22 1.74
CA ALA A 110 -8.91 -34.03 2.70
C ALA A 110 -7.52 -34.34 2.11
N MET A 111 -7.34 -34.13 0.80
CA MET A 111 -6.03 -34.25 0.14
C MET A 111 -5.30 -32.90 0.15
N PRO A 112 -3.99 -32.89 0.39
CA PRO A 112 -3.21 -31.65 0.39
C PRO A 112 -3.09 -31.09 -1.02
N VAL A 113 -3.43 -29.79 -1.17
CA VAL A 113 -3.32 -29.04 -2.42
C VAL A 113 -2.48 -27.80 -2.16
N ALA A 114 -1.40 -27.62 -2.90
CA ALA A 114 -0.57 -26.43 -2.83
C ALA A 114 -1.22 -25.25 -3.56
N TYR A 115 -1.32 -24.10 -2.88
CA TYR A 115 -1.80 -22.84 -3.44
C TYR A 115 -0.66 -21.82 -3.43
N TYR A 116 -0.31 -21.35 -4.59
CA TYR A 116 0.71 -20.32 -4.77
C TYR A 116 0.04 -18.94 -4.76
N ALA A 117 0.59 -18.01 -3.99
CA ALA A 117 0.16 -16.63 -3.95
C ALA A 117 1.02 -15.74 -4.84
N CYS A 118 2.35 -15.93 -4.80
CA CYS A 118 3.32 -15.21 -5.66
C CYS A 118 4.57 -16.05 -5.82
N SER A 119 5.21 -15.99 -6.99
CA SER A 119 6.45 -16.72 -7.30
C SER A 119 7.72 -16.04 -6.79
N HIS A 120 7.60 -14.81 -6.28
CA HIS A 120 8.72 -14.06 -5.68
C HIS A 120 8.28 -13.40 -4.36
N PRO A 121 9.25 -12.92 -3.56
CA PRO A 121 8.95 -12.27 -2.28
C PRO A 121 8.05 -11.03 -2.45
N ILE A 122 6.98 -10.99 -1.67
CA ILE A 122 6.06 -9.86 -1.57
C ILE A 122 5.43 -9.82 -0.18
N LEU A 123 5.32 -8.62 0.42
CA LEU A 123 4.65 -8.45 1.72
C LEU A 123 4.09 -7.03 1.87
N PRO A 124 2.99 -6.84 2.63
CA PRO A 124 2.54 -5.52 3.02
C PRO A 124 3.52 -4.92 4.03
N VAL A 125 3.89 -3.64 3.86
CA VAL A 125 4.88 -2.98 4.73
C VAL A 125 4.35 -1.73 5.42
N GLU A 126 3.26 -1.17 4.92
CA GLU A 126 2.69 0.05 5.47
C GLU A 126 1.22 0.18 5.08
N ILE A 127 0.40 0.68 5.99
CA ILE A 127 -0.97 1.09 5.71
C ILE A 127 -1.01 2.62 5.82
N LEU A 128 -1.52 3.28 4.79
CA LEU A 128 -1.70 4.72 4.74
C LEU A 128 -3.20 5.02 4.83
N LYS A 129 -3.58 5.93 5.73
CA LYS A 129 -4.96 6.38 5.88
C LYS A 129 -5.04 7.86 5.57
N ASN A 130 -5.72 8.19 4.48
CA ASN A 130 -5.89 9.56 4.04
C ASN A 130 -6.73 10.35 5.05
N VAL A 131 -6.21 11.49 5.49
CA VAL A 131 -6.86 12.31 6.54
C VAL A 131 -8.09 13.06 6.05
N ASP A 132 -8.21 13.33 4.74
CA ASP A 132 -9.35 14.04 4.15
C ASP A 132 -10.50 13.08 3.80
N THR A 133 -10.17 11.89 3.26
CA THR A 133 -11.15 10.95 2.72
C THR A 133 -11.38 9.73 3.60
N ALA A 134 -10.54 9.51 4.61
CA ALA A 134 -10.48 8.31 5.44
C ALA A 134 -10.23 7.01 4.64
N GLN A 135 -9.92 7.08 3.36
CA GLN A 135 -9.59 5.92 2.53
C GLN A 135 -8.23 5.36 2.93
N GLU A 136 -8.10 4.04 2.83
CA GLU A 136 -6.86 3.35 3.14
C GLU A 136 -6.18 2.83 1.88
N ARG A 137 -4.85 2.94 1.86
CA ARG A 137 -3.96 2.38 0.85
C ARG A 137 -2.96 1.44 1.53
N ILE A 138 -2.56 0.40 0.83
CA ILE A 138 -1.55 -0.56 1.32
C ILE A 138 -0.31 -0.43 0.46
N SER A 139 0.82 -0.25 1.12
CA SER A 139 2.12 -0.33 0.47
C SER A 139 2.64 -1.77 0.55
N LEU A 140 2.90 -2.34 -0.62
CA LEU A 140 3.48 -3.66 -0.78
C LEU A 140 4.95 -3.51 -1.15
N ALA A 141 5.84 -4.17 -0.41
CA ALA A 141 7.21 -4.37 -0.82
C ALA A 141 7.31 -5.69 -1.61
N TYR A 142 8.06 -5.70 -2.69
CA TYR A 142 8.33 -6.88 -3.51
C TYR A 142 9.80 -6.89 -3.95
N PHE A 143 10.36 -8.08 -4.06
CA PHE A 143 11.76 -8.25 -4.44
C PHE A 143 11.88 -8.51 -5.94
N LYS A 144 12.58 -7.63 -6.64
CA LYS A 144 12.82 -7.74 -8.07
C LYS A 144 14.16 -7.12 -8.45
N SER A 145 14.87 -7.72 -9.41
CA SER A 145 16.17 -7.23 -9.87
C SER A 145 17.16 -7.02 -8.71
N ALA A 146 17.22 -7.99 -7.80
CA ALA A 146 18.09 -8.01 -6.61
C ALA A 146 17.86 -6.85 -5.61
N THR A 147 16.69 -6.20 -5.66
CA THR A 147 16.35 -5.11 -4.73
C THR A 147 14.90 -5.18 -4.30
N TRP A 148 14.66 -4.73 -3.06
CA TRP A 148 13.31 -4.49 -2.58
C TRP A 148 12.76 -3.21 -3.19
N GLN A 149 11.62 -3.33 -3.83
CA GLN A 149 10.87 -2.21 -4.41
C GLN A 149 9.55 -2.05 -3.66
N LYS A 150 8.92 -0.88 -3.76
CA LYS A 150 7.67 -0.58 -3.06
C LYS A 150 6.64 -0.03 -4.03
N ILE A 151 5.41 -0.50 -3.92
CA ILE A 151 4.24 0.03 -4.60
C ILE A 151 3.12 0.28 -3.59
N THR A 152 2.39 1.38 -3.76
CA THR A 152 1.22 1.69 -2.94
C THR A 152 -0.04 1.61 -3.78
N VAL A 153 -1.00 0.81 -3.35
CA VAL A 153 -2.28 0.57 -4.03
C VAL A 153 -3.45 0.78 -3.07
N ASP A 154 -4.62 1.08 -3.61
CA ASP A 154 -5.82 1.21 -2.80
C ASP A 154 -6.17 -0.11 -2.11
N ARG A 155 -6.63 -0.07 -0.86
CA ARG A 155 -7.03 -1.27 -0.12
C ARG A 155 -8.07 -2.09 -0.86
N ALA A 156 -8.97 -1.44 -1.61
CA ALA A 156 -9.96 -2.10 -2.46
C ALA A 156 -9.35 -2.91 -3.61
N VAL A 157 -8.14 -2.57 -4.06
CA VAL A 157 -7.37 -3.36 -5.03
C VAL A 157 -6.87 -4.64 -4.39
N CYS A 158 -6.29 -4.56 -3.19
CA CYS A 158 -5.83 -5.72 -2.43
C CYS A 158 -6.95 -6.68 -2.00
N ALA A 159 -8.20 -6.24 -2.03
CA ALA A 159 -9.37 -7.07 -1.71
C ALA A 159 -10.04 -7.72 -2.95
N ASN A 160 -9.54 -7.45 -4.17
CA ASN A 160 -10.18 -7.90 -5.41
C ASN A 160 -9.17 -8.58 -6.33
N ALA A 161 -9.42 -9.87 -6.64
CA ALA A 161 -8.51 -10.68 -7.44
C ALA A 161 -8.27 -10.14 -8.87
N ASN A 162 -9.27 -9.56 -9.52
CA ASN A 162 -9.10 -9.01 -10.87
C ASN A 162 -8.31 -7.69 -10.82
N LYS A 163 -8.67 -6.79 -9.88
CA LYS A 163 -8.01 -5.50 -9.74
C LYS A 163 -6.54 -5.63 -9.33
N ILE A 164 -6.21 -6.62 -8.50
CA ILE A 164 -4.83 -6.82 -8.05
C ILE A 164 -3.92 -7.30 -9.20
N VAL A 165 -4.44 -8.10 -10.13
CA VAL A 165 -3.72 -8.49 -11.35
C VAL A 165 -3.37 -7.26 -12.18
N ASP A 166 -4.37 -6.41 -12.48
CA ASP A 166 -4.19 -5.20 -13.29
C ASP A 166 -3.18 -4.24 -12.65
N ALA A 167 -3.28 -4.05 -11.34
CA ALA A 167 -2.43 -3.11 -10.61
C ALA A 167 -0.98 -3.59 -10.47
N LEU A 168 -0.75 -4.88 -10.20
CA LEU A 168 0.59 -5.39 -9.87
C LEU A 168 1.37 -5.83 -11.11
N SER A 169 0.70 -6.34 -12.15
CA SER A 169 1.35 -6.79 -13.38
C SER A 169 2.12 -5.68 -14.09
N GLN A 170 1.65 -4.43 -14.01
CA GLN A 170 2.32 -3.23 -14.56
C GLN A 170 3.74 -3.03 -13.99
N PHE A 171 4.00 -3.51 -12.77
CA PHE A 171 5.31 -3.44 -12.11
C PHE A 171 6.12 -4.73 -12.29
N GLY A 172 5.59 -5.65 -13.11
CA GLY A 172 6.22 -6.94 -13.39
C GLY A 172 6.23 -7.87 -12.19
N ILE A 173 5.23 -7.73 -11.31
CA ILE A 173 4.95 -8.69 -10.25
C ILE A 173 4.16 -9.84 -10.89
N GLU A 174 4.62 -11.08 -10.71
CA GLU A 174 4.02 -12.25 -11.32
C GLU A 174 2.72 -12.65 -10.61
N VAL A 175 1.67 -11.95 -11.00
CA VAL A 175 0.30 -12.20 -10.57
C VAL A 175 -0.56 -12.48 -11.79
N THR A 176 -1.32 -13.57 -11.74
CA THR A 176 -2.23 -14.05 -12.80
C THR A 176 -3.61 -14.33 -12.21
N SER A 177 -4.60 -14.61 -13.05
CA SER A 177 -5.93 -15.03 -12.60
C SER A 177 -5.90 -16.26 -11.70
N ASP A 178 -4.90 -17.14 -11.86
CA ASP A 178 -4.82 -18.41 -11.13
C ASP A 178 -4.36 -18.21 -9.69
N ASN A 179 -3.40 -17.31 -9.44
CA ASN A 179 -2.84 -17.07 -8.11
C ASN A 179 -3.39 -15.83 -7.39
N ALA A 180 -4.11 -14.95 -8.08
CA ALA A 180 -4.61 -13.69 -7.54
C ALA A 180 -5.47 -13.85 -6.28
N LYS A 181 -6.35 -14.86 -6.23
CA LYS A 181 -7.18 -15.14 -5.04
C LYS A 181 -6.33 -15.52 -3.83
N SER A 182 -5.27 -16.29 -4.06
CA SER A 182 -4.31 -16.68 -3.01
C SER A 182 -3.51 -15.46 -2.53
N LEU A 183 -3.07 -14.59 -3.44
CA LEU A 183 -2.35 -13.37 -3.10
C LEU A 183 -3.21 -12.39 -2.29
N VAL A 184 -4.46 -12.16 -2.71
CA VAL A 184 -5.42 -11.34 -1.94
C VAL A 184 -5.58 -11.86 -0.53
N ARG A 185 -5.71 -13.17 -0.36
CA ARG A 185 -5.86 -13.79 0.94
C ARG A 185 -4.59 -13.69 1.79
N TYR A 186 -3.43 -13.93 1.20
CA TYR A 186 -2.13 -13.77 1.87
C TYR A 186 -1.95 -12.35 2.41
N ILE A 187 -2.19 -11.33 1.57
CA ILE A 187 -2.09 -9.92 1.99
C ILE A 187 -3.09 -9.62 3.13
N SER A 188 -4.33 -10.10 3.00
CA SER A 188 -5.36 -9.91 4.04
C SER A 188 -4.97 -10.58 5.36
N ASP A 189 -4.44 -11.80 5.32
CA ASP A 189 -3.99 -12.53 6.50
C ASP A 189 -2.80 -11.79 7.16
N CYS A 190 -1.80 -11.35 6.40
CA CYS A 190 -0.68 -10.55 6.92
C CYS A 190 -1.15 -9.25 7.59
N VAL A 191 -2.08 -8.51 6.97
CA VAL A 191 -2.61 -7.27 7.55
C VAL A 191 -3.40 -7.56 8.83
N GLY A 192 -4.25 -8.59 8.83
CA GLY A 192 -5.09 -8.94 9.98
C GLY A 192 -4.33 -9.48 11.18
N LEU A 193 -3.21 -10.19 10.94
CA LEU A 193 -2.40 -10.81 12.00
C LEU A 193 -1.35 -9.86 12.62
N ASN A 194 -1.12 -8.69 12.00
CA ASN A 194 -0.06 -7.75 12.44
C ASN A 194 -0.58 -6.32 12.70
N PRO A 195 -1.66 -6.12 13.47
CA PRO A 195 -2.24 -4.79 13.65
C PRO A 195 -1.28 -3.79 14.32
N ALA A 196 -0.38 -4.24 15.18
CA ALA A 196 0.60 -3.40 15.85
C ALA A 196 1.76 -2.99 14.92
N THR A 197 2.22 -3.90 14.04
CA THR A 197 3.31 -3.63 13.09
C THR A 197 2.83 -2.81 11.89
N LEU A 198 1.60 -3.04 11.46
CA LEU A 198 0.95 -2.38 10.32
C LEU A 198 -0.10 -1.36 10.78
N GLU A 199 0.20 -0.60 11.85
CA GLU A 199 -0.66 0.48 12.30
C GLU A 199 -0.84 1.52 11.18
N PRO A 200 -2.10 1.95 10.88
CA PRO A 200 -2.35 2.93 9.84
C PRO A 200 -1.69 4.28 10.13
N LYS A 201 -0.83 4.74 9.22
CA LYS A 201 -0.18 6.05 9.28
C LYS A 201 -1.01 7.09 8.54
N LYS A 202 -1.04 8.30 9.06
CA LYS A 202 -1.70 9.42 8.41
C LYS A 202 -1.05 9.72 7.07
N SER A 203 -1.87 9.93 6.06
CA SER A 203 -1.43 10.29 4.71
C SER A 203 -2.30 11.36 4.09
N ILE A 204 -1.79 11.98 3.04
CA ILE A 204 -2.46 13.02 2.28
C ILE A 204 -1.96 13.04 0.84
N ASN A 205 -2.79 13.52 -0.08
CA ASN A 205 -2.46 13.66 -1.50
C ASN A 205 -2.42 15.13 -1.97
N ARG A 206 -2.36 16.09 -1.05
CA ARG A 206 -2.31 17.53 -1.31
C ARG A 206 -1.36 18.24 -0.36
N LEU A 207 -1.09 19.50 -0.63
CA LEU A 207 -0.39 20.43 0.27
C LEU A 207 -1.37 21.17 1.18
N GLY A 208 -0.84 22.00 2.08
CA GLY A 208 -1.63 22.91 2.92
C GLY A 208 -1.99 22.37 4.29
N TRP A 209 -3.00 22.93 4.90
CA TRP A 209 -3.39 22.63 6.28
C TRP A 209 -4.02 21.25 6.43
N VAL A 210 -3.67 20.57 7.53
CA VAL A 210 -4.27 19.35 8.03
C VAL A 210 -4.46 19.51 9.53
N GLY A 211 -5.63 19.94 9.94
CA GLY A 211 -5.85 20.38 11.33
C GLY A 211 -4.92 21.52 11.72
N SER A 212 -4.04 21.30 12.69
CA SER A 212 -3.01 22.27 13.12
C SER A 212 -1.65 22.08 12.44
N SER A 213 -1.49 21.06 11.60
CA SER A 213 -0.25 20.76 10.88
C SER A 213 -0.31 21.31 9.46
N PHE A 214 0.86 21.59 8.88
CA PHE A 214 0.98 22.09 7.50
C PHE A 214 1.87 21.18 6.66
N THR A 215 1.35 20.64 5.57
CA THR A 215 2.12 19.80 4.64
C THR A 215 2.81 20.68 3.58
N PRO A 216 4.07 20.35 3.24
CA PRO A 216 4.82 19.11 3.49
C PRO A 216 5.67 19.11 4.79
N TYR A 217 5.55 20.08 5.66
CA TYR A 217 6.42 20.23 6.85
C TYR A 217 6.01 19.33 8.03
N ALA A 218 4.78 18.81 8.02
CA ALA A 218 4.31 17.83 9.00
C ALA A 218 5.05 16.49 8.82
N GLN A 219 5.80 16.06 9.84
CA GLN A 219 6.62 14.85 9.76
C GLN A 219 5.80 13.56 9.97
N ASP A 220 4.65 13.66 10.60
CA ASP A 220 3.76 12.54 10.92
C ASP A 220 2.76 12.24 9.80
N ILE A 221 2.77 13.00 8.70
CA ILE A 221 1.86 12.84 7.55
C ILE A 221 2.67 12.45 6.32
N ARG A 222 2.31 11.32 5.71
CA ARG A 222 2.94 10.81 4.49
C ARG A 222 2.25 11.32 3.25
N TYR A 223 3.03 11.63 2.22
CA TYR A 223 2.45 11.88 0.90
C TYR A 223 2.08 10.55 0.23
N GLU A 224 0.86 10.47 -0.32
CA GLU A 224 0.34 9.28 -1.01
C GLU A 224 -0.25 9.57 -2.40
N GLY A 225 -0.05 10.78 -2.92
CA GLY A 225 -0.59 11.20 -4.21
C GLY A 225 0.16 10.63 -5.42
N ASP A 226 -0.28 11.05 -6.60
CA ASP A 226 0.33 10.66 -7.87
C ASP A 226 1.80 11.12 -7.97
N MET A 227 2.62 10.36 -8.69
CA MET A 227 4.05 10.67 -8.88
C MET A 227 4.28 12.04 -9.53
N ASP A 228 3.38 12.48 -10.41
CA ASP A 228 3.47 13.81 -11.05
C ASP A 228 3.40 14.95 -10.04
N TYR A 229 2.58 14.79 -9.00
CA TYR A 229 2.45 15.76 -7.91
C TYR A 229 3.52 15.57 -6.82
N GLU A 230 4.13 14.41 -6.70
CA GLU A 230 5.22 14.17 -5.77
C GLU A 230 6.42 15.10 -6.05
N VAL A 231 6.70 15.36 -7.32
CA VAL A 231 7.75 16.32 -7.73
C VAL A 231 7.41 17.72 -7.21
N ILE A 232 6.16 18.15 -7.30
CA ILE A 232 5.72 19.46 -6.79
C ILE A 232 5.78 19.47 -5.25
N PHE A 233 5.32 18.40 -4.61
CA PHE A 233 5.38 18.24 -3.16
C PHE A 233 6.81 18.39 -2.63
N ARG A 234 7.77 17.75 -3.28
CA ARG A 234 9.20 17.84 -2.94
C ARG A 234 9.82 19.20 -3.26
N ASN A 235 9.25 19.95 -4.21
CA ASN A 235 9.72 21.30 -4.54
C ASN A 235 9.32 22.36 -3.49
N VAL A 236 8.35 22.06 -2.62
CA VAL A 236 7.99 22.89 -1.46
C VAL A 236 8.91 22.53 -0.30
N ALA A 237 10.12 23.03 -0.37
CA ALA A 237 11.16 22.75 0.62
C ALA A 237 12.14 23.94 0.72
N GLN A 238 12.70 24.11 1.91
CA GLN A 238 13.77 25.08 2.11
C GLN A 238 15.03 24.67 1.35
N LYS A 239 15.59 25.60 0.57
CA LYS A 239 16.84 25.40 -0.14
C LYS A 239 17.62 26.70 -0.19
N GLY A 240 18.94 26.65 0.02
CA GLY A 240 19.84 27.79 0.03
C GLY A 240 19.89 28.49 1.39
N ASP A 241 20.50 29.69 1.41
CA ASP A 241 20.70 30.48 2.61
C ASP A 241 19.52 31.44 2.86
N PHE A 242 18.88 31.29 4.03
CA PHE A 242 17.75 32.14 4.41
C PHE A 242 18.13 33.59 4.62
N GLY A 243 19.35 33.91 5.12
CA GLY A 243 19.82 35.25 5.35
C GLY A 243 19.98 36.02 4.03
N VAL A 244 20.57 35.37 3.03
CA VAL A 244 20.71 35.91 1.67
C VAL A 244 19.36 36.17 1.04
N TRP A 245 18.43 35.19 1.11
CA TRP A 245 17.06 35.33 0.60
C TRP A 245 16.35 36.52 1.28
N LYS A 246 16.43 36.61 2.62
CA LYS A 246 15.80 37.66 3.41
C LYS A 246 16.33 39.05 3.05
N ALA A 247 17.66 39.20 2.83
CA ALA A 247 18.28 40.45 2.39
C ALA A 247 17.78 40.87 1.00
N LEU A 248 17.74 39.93 0.04
CA LEU A 248 17.19 40.14 -1.29
C LEU A 248 15.72 40.58 -1.23
N CYS A 249 14.89 39.89 -0.48
CA CYS A 249 13.49 40.25 -0.32
C CYS A 249 13.27 41.63 0.31
N LYS A 250 14.15 42.07 1.22
CA LYS A 250 14.12 43.42 1.78
C LYS A 250 14.27 44.50 0.72
N ASP A 251 15.12 44.26 -0.29
CA ASP A 251 15.31 45.20 -1.39
C ASP A 251 14.17 45.11 -2.42
N LEU A 252 13.77 43.90 -2.81
CA LEU A 252 12.70 43.67 -3.78
C LEU A 252 11.35 44.27 -3.36
N ARG A 253 11.00 44.21 -2.07
CA ARG A 253 9.74 44.79 -1.56
C ARG A 253 9.69 46.32 -1.53
N LYS A 254 10.79 47.01 -1.89
CA LYS A 254 10.76 48.47 -2.14
C LYS A 254 9.90 48.78 -3.38
N ASN A 255 9.86 47.84 -4.31
CA ASN A 255 8.96 47.92 -5.47
C ASN A 255 7.55 47.50 -5.04
N ILE A 256 6.53 48.35 -5.30
CA ILE A 256 5.16 48.15 -4.84
C ILE A 256 4.54 46.87 -5.44
N PRO A 257 4.55 46.59 -6.76
CA PRO A 257 4.08 45.36 -7.34
C PRO A 257 4.71 44.12 -6.71
N LEU A 258 6.01 44.05 -6.51
CA LEU A 258 6.69 42.92 -5.88
C LEU A 258 6.27 42.75 -4.42
N ARG A 259 6.13 43.83 -3.68
CA ARG A 259 5.63 43.80 -2.31
C ARG A 259 4.23 43.25 -2.20
N MET A 260 3.31 43.64 -3.12
CA MET A 260 1.95 43.14 -3.19
C MET A 260 1.92 41.62 -3.52
N MET A 261 2.70 41.19 -4.49
CA MET A 261 2.82 39.80 -4.87
C MET A 261 3.33 38.93 -3.70
N MET A 262 4.38 39.39 -3.01
CA MET A 262 4.90 38.70 -1.83
C MET A 262 3.87 38.67 -0.70
N ALA A 263 3.17 39.77 -0.43
CA ALA A 263 2.15 39.85 0.61
C ALA A 263 0.98 38.89 0.31
N ALA A 264 0.52 38.83 -0.95
CA ALA A 264 -0.52 37.91 -1.38
C ALA A 264 -0.07 36.45 -1.21
N SER A 265 1.17 36.14 -1.56
CA SER A 265 1.75 34.80 -1.37
C SER A 265 1.77 34.40 0.11
N PHE A 266 2.24 35.27 1.02
CA PHE A 266 2.17 35.01 2.45
C PHE A 266 0.73 34.91 2.99
N ALA A 267 -0.19 35.73 2.45
CA ALA A 267 -1.60 35.72 2.89
C ALA A 267 -2.32 34.40 2.57
N SER A 268 -1.89 33.67 1.52
CA SER A 268 -2.57 32.46 1.07
C SER A 268 -2.74 31.41 2.17
N VAL A 269 -1.75 31.21 3.01
CA VAL A 269 -1.81 30.22 4.12
C VAL A 269 -2.72 30.64 5.27
N LEU A 270 -3.09 31.92 5.33
CA LEU A 270 -3.97 32.45 6.36
C LEU A 270 -5.45 32.35 5.97
N LEU A 271 -5.77 32.14 4.68
CA LEU A 271 -7.13 32.14 4.21
C LEU A 271 -7.99 31.05 4.86
N GLU A 272 -7.48 29.84 4.93
CA GLU A 272 -8.18 28.70 5.53
C GLU A 272 -8.40 28.87 7.05
N PRO A 273 -7.35 29.12 7.88
CA PRO A 273 -7.53 29.36 9.31
C PRO A 273 -8.45 30.55 9.64
N LEU A 274 -8.45 31.60 8.83
CA LEU A 274 -9.31 32.77 9.01
C LEU A 274 -10.67 32.64 8.33
N ARG A 275 -10.93 31.52 7.64
CA ARG A 275 -12.16 31.27 6.87
C ARG A 275 -12.48 32.36 5.85
N VAL A 276 -11.44 32.89 5.19
CA VAL A 276 -11.54 33.91 4.15
C VAL A 276 -11.54 33.24 2.79
N LEU A 277 -12.33 33.77 1.87
CA LEU A 277 -12.40 33.23 0.50
C LEU A 277 -11.09 33.48 -0.25
N PRO A 278 -10.69 32.55 -1.16
CA PRO A 278 -9.54 32.75 -2.01
C PRO A 278 -9.77 33.95 -2.96
N PHE A 279 -8.68 34.57 -3.37
CA PHE A 279 -8.68 35.69 -4.30
C PHE A 279 -7.68 35.46 -5.42
N VAL A 280 -7.87 36.17 -6.53
CA VAL A 280 -6.95 36.21 -7.67
C VAL A 280 -6.23 37.54 -7.69
N LEU A 281 -4.90 37.49 -7.77
CA LEU A 281 -4.07 38.67 -8.02
C LEU A 281 -3.49 38.58 -9.43
N HIS A 282 -3.88 39.51 -10.31
CA HIS A 282 -3.41 39.54 -11.69
C HIS A 282 -2.41 40.68 -11.90
N LEU A 283 -1.21 40.32 -12.35
CA LEU A 283 -0.15 41.26 -12.73
C LEU A 283 -0.12 41.38 -14.24
N TRP A 284 -0.41 42.56 -14.76
CA TRP A 284 -0.42 42.85 -16.19
C TRP A 284 0.58 43.93 -16.57
N GLY A 285 0.99 44.01 -17.83
CA GLY A 285 1.93 44.97 -18.38
C GLY A 285 2.63 44.48 -19.65
N THR A 286 3.40 45.32 -20.27
CA THR A 286 4.14 45.02 -21.51
C THR A 286 5.21 43.93 -21.28
N THR A 287 5.68 43.32 -22.36
CA THR A 287 6.76 42.33 -22.32
C THR A 287 8.05 42.96 -21.75
N GLY A 288 8.80 42.20 -20.97
CA GLY A 288 10.06 42.66 -20.37
C GLY A 288 9.91 43.42 -19.05
N THR A 289 8.69 43.64 -18.51
CA THR A 289 8.47 44.37 -17.25
C THR A 289 8.68 43.53 -15.98
N GLY A 290 9.18 42.30 -16.09
CA GLY A 290 9.53 41.47 -14.93
C GLY A 290 8.36 40.71 -14.30
N LYS A 291 7.22 40.51 -14.99
CA LYS A 291 6.04 39.80 -14.46
C LYS A 291 6.37 38.37 -14.01
N THR A 292 7.05 37.59 -14.85
CA THR A 292 7.49 36.21 -14.52
C THR A 292 8.44 36.22 -13.32
N VAL A 293 9.35 37.20 -13.22
CA VAL A 293 10.23 37.35 -12.06
C VAL A 293 9.44 37.65 -10.80
N ALA A 294 8.39 38.46 -10.88
CA ALA A 294 7.52 38.73 -9.72
C ALA A 294 6.80 37.48 -9.22
N LEU A 295 6.33 36.63 -10.14
CA LEU A 295 5.77 35.32 -9.78
C LEU A 295 6.83 34.42 -9.11
N MET A 296 8.05 34.36 -9.68
CA MET A 296 9.15 33.59 -9.10
C MET A 296 9.50 34.08 -7.70
N VAL A 297 9.55 35.40 -7.48
CA VAL A 297 9.79 35.97 -6.15
C VAL A 297 8.68 35.57 -5.16
N ALA A 298 7.42 35.66 -5.56
CA ALA A 298 6.31 35.26 -4.72
C ALA A 298 6.34 33.77 -4.37
N MET A 299 6.72 32.91 -5.32
CA MET A 299 6.79 31.45 -5.11
C MET A 299 8.07 30.99 -4.40
N SER A 300 9.15 31.82 -4.40
CA SER A 300 10.38 31.53 -3.63
C SER A 300 10.17 31.47 -2.12
N ILE A 301 9.04 31.97 -1.63
CA ILE A 301 8.60 31.87 -0.23
C ILE A 301 8.37 30.40 0.15
N TRP A 302 7.89 29.59 -0.78
CA TRP A 302 7.44 28.21 -0.55
C TRP A 302 8.47 27.16 -1.00
N GLY A 303 9.34 27.49 -1.95
CA GLY A 303 10.30 26.50 -2.46
C GLY A 303 10.89 26.88 -3.80
N ASN A 304 11.02 25.90 -4.71
CA ASN A 304 11.62 26.09 -6.02
C ASN A 304 10.74 26.94 -6.95
N PRO A 305 11.09 28.21 -7.21
CA PRO A 305 10.26 29.13 -7.97
C PRO A 305 10.41 28.99 -9.49
N LYS A 306 11.19 28.02 -9.98
CA LYS A 306 11.42 27.85 -11.42
C LYS A 306 10.14 27.53 -12.17
N MET A 307 10.11 27.95 -13.44
CA MET A 307 9.09 27.52 -14.40
C MET A 307 9.08 25.97 -14.50
N GLY A 308 7.89 25.37 -14.45
CA GLY A 308 7.72 23.92 -14.35
C GLY A 308 7.82 23.38 -12.90
N GLY A 309 8.42 24.14 -11.98
CA GLY A 309 8.37 23.89 -10.53
C GLY A 309 7.06 24.41 -9.92
N LEU A 310 7.16 25.44 -9.05
CA LEU A 310 5.98 26.07 -8.43
C LEU A 310 5.34 27.13 -9.31
N VAL A 311 6.02 27.67 -10.32
CA VAL A 311 5.42 28.54 -11.35
C VAL A 311 5.08 27.69 -12.57
N LYS A 312 3.82 27.75 -13.00
CA LYS A 312 3.31 26.99 -14.13
C LYS A 312 2.97 27.90 -15.31
N THR A 313 3.07 27.40 -16.53
CA THR A 313 2.46 28.08 -17.67
C THR A 313 0.94 27.81 -17.66
N MET A 314 0.16 28.79 -18.09
CA MET A 314 -1.30 28.63 -18.26
C MET A 314 -1.68 27.86 -19.53
N ASN A 315 -0.70 27.44 -20.35
CA ASN A 315 -0.95 26.60 -21.52
C ASN A 315 -1.24 25.13 -21.11
N MET A 316 -2.32 24.95 -20.37
CA MET A 316 -2.80 23.64 -19.91
C MET A 316 -4.33 23.59 -19.97
N THR A 317 -4.90 22.39 -19.86
CA THR A 317 -6.35 22.21 -19.85
C THR A 317 -6.95 22.77 -18.54
N LYS A 318 -8.22 23.18 -18.59
CA LYS A 318 -8.98 23.63 -17.41
C LYS A 318 -8.89 22.61 -16.26
N ASN A 319 -9.07 21.32 -16.57
CA ASN A 319 -8.98 20.26 -15.57
C ASN A 319 -7.59 20.17 -14.93
N ALA A 320 -6.53 20.37 -15.70
CA ALA A 320 -5.16 20.39 -15.17
C ALA A 320 -4.94 21.60 -14.24
N ILE A 321 -5.45 22.78 -14.60
CA ILE A 321 -5.38 23.97 -13.74
C ILE A 321 -6.11 23.69 -12.41
N MET A 322 -7.35 23.19 -12.49
CA MET A 322 -8.16 22.87 -11.30
C MET A 322 -7.48 21.84 -10.39
N ARG A 323 -6.92 20.78 -10.96
CA ARG A 323 -6.18 19.75 -10.20
C ARG A 323 -4.94 20.32 -9.52
N ASN A 324 -4.14 21.15 -10.23
CA ASN A 324 -2.97 21.80 -9.65
C ASN A 324 -3.35 22.74 -8.50
N ALA A 325 -4.40 23.56 -8.68
CA ALA A 325 -4.89 24.46 -7.65
C ALA A 325 -5.39 23.69 -6.42
N ALA A 326 -6.18 22.62 -6.62
CA ALA A 326 -6.66 21.76 -5.55
C ALA A 326 -5.50 21.07 -4.80
N PHE A 327 -4.47 20.63 -5.52
CA PHE A 327 -3.28 20.02 -4.93
C PHE A 327 -2.50 21.01 -4.05
N LEU A 328 -2.28 22.25 -4.53
CA LEU A 328 -1.57 23.29 -3.77
C LEU A 328 -2.35 23.75 -2.52
N CYS A 329 -3.69 23.70 -2.58
CA CYS A 329 -4.62 24.02 -1.50
C CYS A 329 -4.36 25.38 -0.87
N SER A 330 -3.62 25.45 0.24
CA SER A 330 -3.31 26.69 0.98
C SER A 330 -2.06 27.44 0.47
N ILE A 331 -1.34 26.89 -0.51
CA ILE A 331 -0.20 27.54 -1.17
C ILE A 331 -0.68 28.21 -2.46
N PRO A 332 -0.12 29.36 -2.88
CA PRO A 332 -0.60 30.03 -4.08
C PRO A 332 -0.42 29.17 -5.34
N PHE A 333 -1.39 29.17 -6.21
CA PHE A 333 -1.21 28.72 -7.59
C PHE A 333 -0.68 29.88 -8.42
N ALA A 334 0.56 29.78 -8.92
CA ALA A 334 1.19 30.78 -9.76
C ALA A 334 1.19 30.36 -11.23
N GLY A 335 0.38 31.03 -12.04
CA GLY A 335 0.27 30.81 -13.48
C GLY A 335 0.86 31.96 -14.27
N ASP A 336 1.74 31.67 -15.22
CA ASP A 336 2.30 32.64 -16.17
C ASP A 336 1.68 32.45 -17.56
N GLU A 337 1.78 33.49 -18.39
CA GLU A 337 1.30 33.50 -19.78
C GLU A 337 -0.21 33.24 -19.92
N LEU A 338 -1.03 34.01 -19.19
CA LEU A 338 -2.50 33.90 -19.24
C LEU A 338 -3.07 34.01 -20.67
N GLN A 339 -2.42 34.76 -21.56
CA GLN A 339 -2.80 34.90 -22.97
C GLN A 339 -2.70 33.60 -23.78
N THR A 340 -2.02 32.58 -23.26
CA THR A 340 -1.95 31.27 -23.93
C THR A 340 -3.21 30.41 -23.74
N ILE A 341 -4.11 30.83 -22.84
CA ILE A 341 -5.40 30.18 -22.67
C ILE A 341 -6.23 30.42 -23.94
N LYS A 342 -6.75 29.36 -24.54
CA LYS A 342 -7.61 29.45 -25.75
C LYS A 342 -8.81 30.33 -25.45
N ASP A 343 -9.20 31.21 -26.41
CA ASP A 343 -10.24 32.23 -26.26
C ASP A 343 -11.55 31.76 -25.61
N LYS A 344 -11.98 30.53 -25.90
CA LYS A 344 -13.17 29.94 -25.29
C LYS A 344 -13.13 29.77 -23.77
N TRP A 345 -11.95 29.92 -23.15
CA TRP A 345 -11.76 29.80 -21.70
C TRP A 345 -11.53 31.14 -21.01
N GLN A 346 -11.19 32.20 -21.75
CA GLN A 346 -10.84 33.50 -21.18
C GLN A 346 -12.03 34.20 -20.49
N GLY A 347 -13.26 33.90 -20.89
CA GLY A 347 -14.46 34.45 -20.27
C GLY A 347 -14.97 33.74 -19.00
N ASN A 348 -14.30 32.67 -18.56
CA ASN A 348 -14.70 31.82 -17.44
C ASN A 348 -13.70 31.81 -16.24
N PHE A 349 -12.79 32.77 -16.20
CA PHE A 349 -11.86 33.01 -15.10
C PHE A 349 -12.15 34.33 -14.39
#